data_0d0bf03094df3ff16c2479d469d0e78d
#
_entry.id   0d0bf03094df3ff16c2479d469d0e78d
#
_cell.length_a   1.000
_cell.length_b   1.000
_cell.length_c   1.000
_cell.angle_alpha   90.00
_cell.angle_beta   90.00
_cell.angle_gamma   90.00
#
_symmetry.space_group_name_H-M   'P 1'
#
loop_
_entity.id
_entity.type
_entity.pdbx_description
1 polymer ?
#
loop_
_entity_poly.entity_id
_entity_poly.type
_entity_poly.pdbx_seq_one_letter_code
_entity_poly.pdbx_strand_id
1 'polypeptide(L)'
;MKKITIITNYFPPETGAASNRISKMALGLQERGFTVSVICPLPNYPKGKIFDGYQGKTAVTENYKGIRVIRLWVYANNSDNKFKRLLGMISFSMSLFFFSIFKNRKIAKTVVIQSPPLIIAHAALRFLSKKKRNLILNVSDLWPSAGYELGAIQKGRAYDILEKIEKYNYQKPQLVLGQSKEILERVKNVVTQQETFLYRNFPQPPKEPQQAKVSTEKPVKIIYAGLLGIAQGILKLCEEIELDGAELHIYGAGAEKEKLENFLASSEKPIIYHGEVKRDELLILLNDFDLAIVPLVRSIYGSTPSKIYEMAHNNLPIIYFAGGEGEGMIKENNLGYVITPGDFSALNKLIKNLELAEIFQLKQHLKETATKNFNIETQLDELSLKLAKI
;
A
#
# COMPACT_ATOMS: atom_id res chain seq x y z
N MET A 1 13.44 25.95 10.77
CA MET A 1 12.88 24.77 10.09
C MET A 1 12.60 23.67 11.11
N LYS A 2 11.38 23.12 11.13
CA LYS A 2 11.04 21.99 12.01
C LYS A 2 11.73 20.72 11.51
N LYS A 3 12.28 19.95 12.45
CA LYS A 3 13.01 18.69 12.15
C LYS A 3 12.10 17.52 12.42
N ILE A 4 12.05 16.57 11.49
CA ILE A 4 11.28 15.32 11.59
C ILE A 4 12.21 14.13 11.37
N THR A 5 12.07 13.08 12.17
CA THR A 5 12.70 11.79 11.91
C THR A 5 11.63 10.76 11.59
N ILE A 6 11.77 10.05 10.48
CA ILE A 6 10.89 8.93 10.12
C ILE A 6 11.61 7.62 10.44
N ILE A 7 10.98 6.76 11.23
CA ILE A 7 11.49 5.41 11.53
C ILE A 7 10.64 4.42 10.75
N THR A 8 11.29 3.65 9.90
CA THR A 8 10.63 2.69 8.99
C THR A 8 11.45 1.43 8.82
N ASN A 9 10.80 0.34 8.45
CA ASN A 9 11.49 -0.92 8.11
C ASN A 9 11.94 -0.98 6.65
N TYR A 10 11.33 -0.18 5.76
CA TYR A 10 11.62 -0.20 4.32
C TYR A 10 11.84 1.21 3.80
N PHE A 11 12.94 1.41 3.08
CA PHE A 11 13.27 2.67 2.43
C PHE A 11 14.16 2.42 1.20
N PRO A 12 14.09 3.23 0.13
CA PRO A 12 14.98 3.05 -1.02
C PRO A 12 16.46 2.87 -0.61
N PRO A 13 17.23 1.97 -1.30
CA PRO A 13 16.97 1.38 -2.60
C PRO A 13 16.07 0.14 -2.62
N GLU A 14 15.52 -0.28 -1.48
CA GLU A 14 14.53 -1.33 -1.45
C GLU A 14 13.28 -0.92 -2.23
N THR A 15 12.76 -1.84 -3.03
CA THR A 15 11.56 -1.65 -3.84
C THR A 15 10.33 -2.22 -3.15
N GLY A 16 9.14 -1.65 -3.42
CA GLY A 16 7.87 -2.12 -2.88
C GLY A 16 6.99 -1.00 -2.34
N ALA A 17 5.72 -1.32 -2.09
CA ALA A 17 4.70 -0.33 -1.70
C ALA A 17 5.04 0.46 -0.43
N ALA A 18 5.59 -0.21 0.59
CA ALA A 18 5.96 0.42 1.84
C ALA A 18 7.13 1.41 1.68
N SER A 19 8.19 1.00 0.95
CA SER A 19 9.33 1.85 0.65
C SER A 19 8.92 3.09 -0.15
N ASN A 20 8.11 2.90 -1.20
CA ASN A 20 7.62 3.98 -2.06
C ASN A 20 6.75 4.98 -1.28
N ARG A 21 5.85 4.49 -0.43
CA ARG A 21 4.96 5.34 0.38
C ARG A 21 5.74 6.21 1.36
N ILE A 22 6.70 5.62 2.07
CA ILE A 22 7.49 6.36 3.06
C ILE A 22 8.45 7.34 2.40
N SER A 23 9.04 6.98 1.25
CA SER A 23 9.90 7.93 0.52
C SER A 23 9.09 9.11 -0.03
N LYS A 24 7.86 8.92 -0.51
CA LYS A 24 6.96 10.02 -0.91
C LYS A 24 6.63 10.93 0.28
N MET A 25 6.25 10.37 1.43
CA MET A 25 6.01 11.16 2.64
C MET A 25 7.27 11.98 3.02
N ALA A 26 8.43 11.36 2.99
CA ALA A 26 9.69 12.03 3.38
C ALA A 26 10.06 13.18 2.44
N LEU A 27 9.94 12.96 1.13
CA LEU A 27 10.19 13.99 0.11
C LEU A 27 9.15 15.10 0.16
N GLY A 28 7.87 14.76 0.24
CA GLY A 28 6.79 15.75 0.30
C GLY A 28 6.85 16.63 1.55
N LEU A 29 7.27 16.09 2.71
CA LEU A 29 7.52 16.91 3.90
C LEU A 29 8.76 17.79 3.75
N GLN A 30 9.81 17.32 3.06
CA GLN A 30 11.00 18.12 2.77
C GLN A 30 10.65 19.30 1.86
N GLU A 31 9.87 19.10 0.82
CA GLU A 31 9.38 20.15 -0.09
C GLU A 31 8.57 21.22 0.64
N ARG A 32 7.92 20.84 1.74
CA ARG A 32 7.16 21.75 2.65
C ARG A 32 8.02 22.37 3.75
N GLY A 33 9.33 22.35 3.58
CA GLY A 33 10.28 23.07 4.46
C GLY A 33 10.66 22.34 5.75
N PHE A 34 10.32 21.04 5.90
CA PHE A 34 10.85 20.27 7.03
C PHE A 34 12.26 19.75 6.75
N THR A 35 13.12 19.74 7.77
CA THR A 35 14.37 19.00 7.72
C THR A 35 14.07 17.53 8.06
N VAL A 36 14.00 16.67 7.05
CA VAL A 36 13.64 15.27 7.22
C VAL A 36 14.90 14.40 7.36
N SER A 37 14.84 13.44 8.28
CA SER A 37 15.81 12.35 8.38
C SER A 37 15.07 11.02 8.47
N VAL A 38 15.66 9.95 7.95
CA VAL A 38 15.10 8.60 7.99
C VAL A 38 16.02 7.67 8.75
N ILE A 39 15.45 6.84 9.63
CA ILE A 39 16.15 5.73 10.29
C ILE A 39 15.51 4.44 9.83
N CYS A 40 16.28 3.56 9.22
CA CYS A 40 15.82 2.28 8.68
C CYS A 40 16.92 1.21 8.82
N PRO A 41 16.62 -0.09 8.63
CA PRO A 41 17.65 -1.11 8.58
C PRO A 41 18.53 -0.99 7.33
N LEU A 42 19.66 -1.69 7.33
CA LEU A 42 20.44 -1.93 6.12
C LEU A 42 19.53 -2.62 5.08
N PRO A 43 19.59 -2.23 3.79
CA PRO A 43 18.67 -2.72 2.78
C PRO A 43 18.83 -4.22 2.56
N ASN A 44 17.71 -4.95 2.56
CA ASN A 44 17.70 -6.42 2.49
C ASN A 44 16.46 -7.01 1.82
N TYR A 45 15.40 -6.22 1.60
CA TYR A 45 14.17 -6.68 0.97
C TYR A 45 14.19 -6.52 -0.57
N PRO A 46 13.70 -7.49 -1.37
CA PRO A 46 12.90 -8.66 -0.94
C PRO A 46 13.71 -9.93 -0.63
N LYS A 47 15.00 -9.99 -0.99
CA LYS A 47 15.80 -11.21 -0.96
C LYS A 47 16.15 -11.71 0.46
N GLY A 48 16.00 -10.87 1.49
CA GLY A 48 16.40 -11.20 2.86
C GLY A 48 17.92 -11.34 3.04
N LYS A 49 18.69 -10.71 2.15
CA LYS A 49 20.16 -10.62 2.20
C LYS A 49 20.56 -9.14 2.09
N ILE A 50 21.50 -8.71 2.92
CA ILE A 50 22.03 -7.35 2.84
C ILE A 50 22.55 -7.09 1.42
N PHE A 51 22.13 -5.96 0.84
CA PHE A 51 22.51 -5.55 -0.51
C PHE A 51 24.03 -5.32 -0.62
N ASP A 52 24.54 -5.50 -1.82
CA ASP A 52 25.95 -5.22 -2.13
C ASP A 52 26.31 -3.77 -1.75
N GLY A 53 27.51 -3.58 -1.24
CA GLY A 53 27.96 -2.28 -0.71
C GLY A 53 27.53 -1.95 0.73
N TYR A 54 26.60 -2.72 1.33
CA TYR A 54 26.19 -2.57 2.74
C TYR A 54 26.64 -3.74 3.63
N GLN A 55 27.18 -4.80 3.04
CA GLN A 55 27.64 -5.99 3.76
C GLN A 55 28.75 -5.64 4.76
N GLY A 56 28.76 -6.32 5.91
CA GLY A 56 29.75 -6.13 6.97
C GLY A 56 29.63 -4.81 7.75
N LYS A 57 28.69 -3.93 7.39
CA LYS A 57 28.51 -2.65 8.07
C LYS A 57 27.52 -2.76 9.23
N THR A 58 27.81 -2.09 10.33
CA THR A 58 26.91 -1.98 11.49
C THR A 58 25.99 -0.77 11.41
N ALA A 59 26.43 0.30 10.75
CA ALA A 59 25.64 1.50 10.47
C ALA A 59 26.20 2.24 9.26
N VAL A 60 25.31 2.87 8.49
CA VAL A 60 25.64 3.72 7.34
C VAL A 60 24.83 5.00 7.43
N THR A 61 25.44 6.12 7.10
CA THR A 61 24.72 7.40 6.90
C THR A 61 24.94 7.83 5.46
N GLU A 62 23.86 8.06 4.74
CA GLU A 62 23.87 8.43 3.33
C GLU A 62 22.86 9.54 3.03
N ASN A 63 22.90 10.07 1.83
CA ASN A 63 21.97 11.07 1.34
C ASN A 63 21.05 10.46 0.28
N TYR A 64 19.75 10.61 0.46
CA TYR A 64 18.73 10.23 -0.54
C TYR A 64 17.95 11.49 -0.94
N LYS A 65 18.24 12.05 -2.11
CA LYS A 65 17.55 13.25 -2.63
C LYS A 65 17.47 14.41 -1.62
N GLY A 66 18.57 14.67 -0.90
CA GLY A 66 18.63 15.70 0.14
C GLY A 66 18.22 15.22 1.55
N ILE A 67 17.61 14.06 1.68
CA ILE A 67 17.21 13.48 2.96
C ILE A 67 18.38 12.68 3.55
N ARG A 68 18.69 12.95 4.81
CA ARG A 68 19.67 12.17 5.57
C ARG A 68 19.07 10.83 5.96
N VAL A 69 19.65 9.72 5.47
CA VAL A 69 19.24 8.35 5.79
C VAL A 69 20.28 7.71 6.71
N ILE A 70 19.85 7.19 7.84
CA ILE A 70 20.67 6.48 8.81
C ILE A 70 20.22 5.03 8.81
N ARG A 71 21.07 4.15 8.29
CA ARG A 71 20.80 2.71 8.24
C ARG A 71 21.50 2.02 9.40
N LEU A 72 20.76 1.16 10.07
CA LEU A 72 21.26 0.41 11.22
C LEU A 72 21.30 -1.08 10.90
N TRP A 73 22.15 -1.78 11.60
CA TRP A 73 22.29 -3.22 11.43
C TRP A 73 20.99 -3.97 11.70
N VAL A 74 20.78 -5.03 10.93
CA VAL A 74 19.66 -5.95 11.04
C VAL A 74 20.12 -7.37 10.71
N TYR A 75 19.56 -8.35 11.38
CA TYR A 75 19.63 -9.74 10.96
C TYR A 75 18.69 -9.92 9.76
N ALA A 76 19.27 -9.80 8.56
CA ALA A 76 18.50 -9.85 7.31
C ALA A 76 18.00 -11.28 7.07
N ASN A 77 16.68 -11.42 6.90
CA ASN A 77 16.05 -12.70 6.60
C ASN A 77 14.66 -12.47 5.97
N ASN A 78 14.35 -13.19 4.90
CA ASN A 78 13.03 -13.21 4.26
C ASN A 78 12.57 -14.64 3.99
N SER A 79 12.89 -15.58 4.89
CA SER A 79 12.39 -16.95 4.81
C SER A 79 10.96 -17.05 5.34
N ASP A 80 10.26 -18.12 4.96
CA ASP A 80 8.92 -18.44 5.49
C ASP A 80 8.95 -18.81 6.97
N ASN A 81 10.14 -19.01 7.54
CA ASN A 81 10.31 -19.29 8.96
C ASN A 81 9.99 -18.06 9.81
N LYS A 82 8.85 -18.09 10.49
CA LYS A 82 8.33 -17.01 11.36
C LYS A 82 9.33 -16.60 12.45
N PHE A 83 10.11 -17.56 12.97
CA PHE A 83 11.09 -17.30 14.02
C PHE A 83 12.27 -16.47 13.52
N LYS A 84 12.79 -16.78 12.33
CA LYS A 84 13.87 -16.00 11.70
C LYS A 84 13.40 -14.58 11.36
N ARG A 85 12.16 -14.43 10.89
CA ARG A 85 11.56 -13.09 10.66
C ARG A 85 11.43 -12.29 11.95
N LEU A 86 11.01 -12.93 13.06
CA LEU A 86 10.96 -12.30 14.38
C LEU A 86 12.35 -11.85 14.85
N LEU A 87 13.38 -12.68 14.67
CA LEU A 87 14.77 -12.30 15.00
C LEU A 87 15.22 -11.08 14.22
N GLY A 88 14.86 -10.96 12.94
CA GLY A 88 15.10 -9.75 12.15
C GLY A 88 14.49 -8.50 12.78
N MET A 89 13.21 -8.55 13.18
CA MET A 89 12.53 -7.44 13.83
C MET A 89 13.17 -7.08 15.18
N ILE A 90 13.52 -8.07 15.99
CA ILE A 90 14.17 -7.88 17.30
C ILE A 90 15.56 -7.25 17.10
N SER A 91 16.36 -7.75 16.15
CA SER A 91 17.71 -7.25 15.90
C SER A 91 17.73 -5.78 15.49
N PHE A 92 16.83 -5.37 14.61
CA PHE A 92 16.69 -3.95 14.25
C PHE A 92 16.18 -3.12 15.44
N SER A 93 15.24 -3.64 16.23
CA SER A 93 14.76 -2.96 17.44
C SER A 93 15.88 -2.75 18.47
N MET A 94 16.79 -3.71 18.61
CA MET A 94 17.99 -3.59 19.45
C MET A 94 18.94 -2.51 18.89
N SER A 95 19.21 -2.53 17.60
CA SER A 95 20.05 -1.50 16.95
C SER A 95 19.45 -0.09 17.14
N LEU A 96 18.12 0.04 17.02
CA LEU A 96 17.40 1.30 17.26
C LEU A 96 17.48 1.71 18.74
N PHE A 97 17.39 0.77 19.69
CA PHE A 97 17.56 1.04 21.12
C PHE A 97 18.93 1.65 21.42
N PHE A 98 20.00 0.99 20.99
CA PHE A 98 21.35 1.50 21.20
C PHE A 98 21.56 2.86 20.50
N PHE A 99 21.07 3.01 19.27
CA PHE A 99 21.12 4.28 18.56
C PHE A 99 20.37 5.39 19.33
N SER A 100 19.23 5.09 19.92
CA SER A 100 18.45 6.05 20.70
C SER A 100 19.14 6.49 22.00
N ILE A 101 20.02 5.66 22.54
CA ILE A 101 20.83 5.99 23.73
C ILE A 101 22.04 6.83 23.32
N PHE A 102 22.89 6.29 22.44
CA PHE A 102 24.20 6.85 22.15
C PHE A 102 24.16 8.00 21.15
N LYS A 103 23.17 8.06 20.28
CA LYS A 103 23.03 9.07 19.21
C LYS A 103 21.69 9.83 19.29
N ASN A 104 21.14 9.95 20.49
CA ASN A 104 19.83 10.59 20.74
C ASN A 104 19.68 11.97 20.08
N ARG A 105 20.75 12.79 20.02
CA ARG A 105 20.75 14.12 19.39
C ARG A 105 20.52 14.08 17.87
N LYS A 106 20.71 12.92 17.22
CA LYS A 106 20.47 12.73 15.78
C LYS A 106 19.01 12.43 15.46
N ILE A 107 18.16 12.17 16.46
CA ILE A 107 16.73 11.94 16.31
C ILE A 107 16.00 13.24 16.61
N ALA A 108 15.14 13.68 15.70
CA ALA A 108 14.36 14.92 15.88
C ALA A 108 13.38 14.84 17.06
N LYS A 109 12.88 15.99 17.52
CA LYS A 109 11.84 16.04 18.55
C LYS A 109 10.53 15.41 18.07
N THR A 110 10.17 15.61 16.80
CA THR A 110 9.00 15.00 16.15
C THR A 110 9.44 13.76 15.38
N VAL A 111 8.79 12.62 15.68
CA VAL A 111 9.15 11.33 15.11
C VAL A 111 7.91 10.64 14.54
N VAL A 112 7.95 10.31 13.25
CA VAL A 112 6.95 9.48 12.60
C VAL A 112 7.45 8.04 12.59
N ILE A 113 6.64 7.11 13.07
CA ILE A 113 6.99 5.69 13.21
C ILE A 113 6.04 4.88 12.33
N GLN A 114 6.58 4.07 11.44
CA GLN A 114 5.81 3.22 10.53
C GLN A 114 5.41 1.90 11.21
N SER A 115 4.15 1.51 11.05
CA SER A 115 3.60 0.19 11.40
C SER A 115 2.78 -0.36 10.20
N PRO A 116 2.91 -1.63 9.82
CA PRO A 116 3.82 -2.64 10.33
C PRO A 116 5.29 -2.37 10.00
N PRO A 117 6.26 -3.10 10.60
CA PRO A 117 6.10 -4.19 11.57
C PRO A 117 5.75 -3.72 12.97
N LEU A 118 4.75 -4.38 13.58
CA LEU A 118 4.17 -4.01 14.88
C LEU A 118 5.21 -3.94 16.01
N ILE A 119 6.14 -4.90 16.04
CA ILE A 119 7.17 -5.04 17.08
C ILE A 119 8.18 -3.90 16.98
N ILE A 120 8.58 -3.52 15.77
CA ILE A 120 9.52 -2.40 15.55
C ILE A 120 8.88 -1.09 15.97
N ALA A 121 7.61 -0.87 15.59
CA ALA A 121 6.84 0.30 16.01
C ALA A 121 6.73 0.36 17.54
N HIS A 122 6.43 -0.78 18.20
CA HIS A 122 6.37 -0.88 19.66
C HIS A 122 7.70 -0.49 20.31
N ALA A 123 8.80 -1.06 19.84
CA ALA A 123 10.13 -0.76 20.34
C ALA A 123 10.46 0.74 20.22
N ALA A 124 10.22 1.32 19.04
CA ALA A 124 10.44 2.74 18.79
C ALA A 124 9.61 3.62 19.73
N LEU A 125 8.31 3.36 19.85
CA LEU A 125 7.40 4.08 20.75
C LEU A 125 7.86 3.99 22.21
N ARG A 126 8.23 2.77 22.66
CA ARG A 126 8.66 2.54 24.04
C ARG A 126 9.99 3.23 24.38
N PHE A 127 10.96 3.21 23.47
CA PHE A 127 12.27 3.82 23.71
C PHE A 127 12.22 5.34 23.62
N LEU A 128 11.42 5.88 22.72
CA LEU A 128 11.37 7.32 22.47
C LEU A 128 10.38 8.08 23.34
N SER A 129 9.34 7.42 23.87
CA SER A 129 8.37 8.04 24.79
C SER A 129 9.01 8.60 26.05
N LYS A 130 10.06 7.92 26.54
CA LYS A 130 10.83 8.36 27.71
C LYS A 130 11.68 9.63 27.48
N LYS A 131 11.80 10.08 26.24
CA LYS A 131 12.65 11.22 25.82
C LYS A 131 11.85 12.50 25.54
N LYS A 132 10.60 12.59 25.97
CA LYS A 132 9.69 13.73 25.75
C LYS A 132 9.62 14.16 24.27
N ARG A 133 9.38 13.22 23.37
CA ARG A 133 9.26 13.45 21.93
C ARG A 133 7.79 13.49 21.51
N ASN A 134 7.55 14.20 20.43
CA ASN A 134 6.27 14.18 19.74
C ASN A 134 6.25 12.93 18.85
N LEU A 135 5.47 11.93 19.21
CA LEU A 135 5.41 10.66 18.52
C LEU A 135 4.16 10.58 17.66
N ILE A 136 4.34 10.22 16.40
CA ILE A 136 3.29 9.99 15.43
C ILE A 136 3.42 8.55 14.95
N LEU A 137 2.32 7.79 14.94
CA LEU A 137 2.29 6.45 14.38
C LEU A 137 1.61 6.47 13.02
N ASN A 138 2.27 5.93 12.00
CA ASN A 138 1.69 5.74 10.68
C ASN A 138 1.31 4.27 10.49
N VAL A 139 0.01 3.98 10.47
CA VAL A 139 -0.55 2.62 10.37
C VAL A 139 -0.99 2.36 8.94
N SER A 140 -0.43 1.34 8.31
CA SER A 140 -0.80 0.94 6.95
C SER A 140 -1.59 -0.36 6.87
N ASP A 141 -1.50 -1.18 7.90
CA ASP A 141 -2.24 -2.44 7.99
C ASP A 141 -2.51 -2.76 9.47
N LEU A 142 -3.65 -3.36 9.75
CA LEU A 142 -4.07 -3.73 11.10
C LEU A 142 -3.46 -5.07 11.51
N TRP A 143 -2.33 -5.04 12.18
CA TRP A 143 -1.73 -6.21 12.81
C TRP A 143 -2.10 -6.28 14.30
N PRO A 144 -2.51 -7.45 14.82
CA PRO A 144 -2.42 -8.81 14.23
C PRO A 144 -3.60 -9.25 13.34
N SER A 145 -4.69 -8.47 13.24
CA SER A 145 -5.93 -8.89 12.55
C SER A 145 -5.68 -9.29 11.09
N ALA A 146 -4.98 -8.48 10.32
CA ALA A 146 -4.64 -8.81 8.93
C ALA A 146 -3.83 -10.12 8.82
N GLY A 147 -2.93 -10.37 9.77
CA GLY A 147 -2.19 -11.63 9.84
C GLY A 147 -3.08 -12.84 10.10
N TYR A 148 -4.13 -12.68 10.89
CA TYR A 148 -5.14 -13.71 11.14
C TYR A 148 -6.01 -13.96 9.90
N GLU A 149 -6.52 -12.92 9.28
CA GLU A 149 -7.35 -13.02 8.06
C GLU A 149 -6.60 -13.66 6.89
N LEU A 150 -5.29 -13.39 6.78
CA LEU A 150 -4.39 -14.02 5.80
C LEU A 150 -3.93 -15.43 6.19
N GLY A 151 -4.35 -15.97 7.35
CA GLY A 151 -3.92 -17.29 7.82
C GLY A 151 -2.46 -17.34 8.30
N ALA A 152 -1.77 -16.20 8.38
CA ALA A 152 -0.37 -16.15 8.82
C ALA A 152 -0.21 -16.34 10.33
N ILE A 153 -1.25 -16.00 11.12
CA ILE A 153 -1.28 -16.14 12.59
C ILE A 153 -2.61 -16.77 12.98
N GLN A 154 -2.58 -17.69 13.96
CA GLN A 154 -3.78 -18.25 14.57
C GLN A 154 -4.11 -17.52 15.88
N LYS A 155 -5.41 -17.49 16.25
CA LYS A 155 -5.82 -16.99 17.56
C LYS A 155 -5.22 -17.85 18.67
N GLY A 156 -4.81 -17.22 19.76
CA GLY A 156 -4.16 -17.85 20.89
C GLY A 156 -3.21 -16.89 21.60
N ARG A 157 -2.44 -17.37 22.58
CA ARG A 157 -1.58 -16.54 23.44
C ARG A 157 -0.66 -15.58 22.68
N ALA A 158 -0.11 -15.99 21.56
CA ALA A 158 0.74 -15.13 20.73
C ALA A 158 -0.07 -13.99 20.10
N TYR A 159 -1.27 -14.27 19.61
CA TYR A 159 -2.19 -13.27 19.06
C TYR A 159 -2.59 -12.25 20.15
N ASP A 160 -2.94 -12.72 21.35
CA ASP A 160 -3.33 -11.86 22.48
C ASP A 160 -2.20 -10.93 22.92
N ILE A 161 -0.94 -11.40 22.85
CA ILE A 161 0.24 -10.56 23.11
C ILE A 161 0.36 -9.47 22.03
N LEU A 162 0.17 -9.82 20.77
CA LEU A 162 0.25 -8.86 19.66
C LEU A 162 -0.89 -7.83 19.74
N GLU A 163 -2.10 -8.20 20.17
CA GLU A 163 -3.19 -7.23 20.41
C GLU A 163 -2.86 -6.26 21.57
N LYS A 164 -2.23 -6.74 22.63
CA LYS A 164 -1.74 -5.85 23.71
C LYS A 164 -0.68 -4.88 23.21
N ILE A 165 0.20 -5.33 22.32
CA ILE A 165 1.20 -4.49 21.65
C ILE A 165 0.52 -3.47 20.73
N GLU A 166 -0.48 -3.88 19.94
CA GLU A 166 -1.29 -3.00 19.09
C GLU A 166 -1.92 -1.88 19.93
N LYS A 167 -2.62 -2.25 21.01
CA LYS A 167 -3.26 -1.30 21.93
C LYS A 167 -2.26 -0.29 22.49
N TYR A 168 -1.10 -0.76 22.95
CA TYR A 168 -0.03 0.13 23.44
C TYR A 168 0.44 1.09 22.35
N ASN A 169 0.62 0.58 21.13
CA ASN A 169 1.08 1.38 19.98
C ASN A 169 0.07 2.47 19.61
N TYR A 170 -1.23 2.25 19.81
CA TYR A 170 -2.25 3.27 19.57
C TYR A 170 -2.37 4.28 20.71
N GLN A 171 -2.06 3.89 21.95
CA GLN A 171 -2.16 4.77 23.13
C GLN A 171 -1.01 5.76 23.27
N LYS A 172 0.17 5.45 22.73
CA LYS A 172 1.40 6.22 23.03
C LYS A 172 1.65 7.43 22.14
N PRO A 173 1.34 7.42 20.83
CA PRO A 173 1.55 8.56 19.97
C PRO A 173 0.52 9.66 20.27
N GLN A 174 0.87 10.90 19.94
CA GLN A 174 -0.04 12.05 20.00
C GLN A 174 -0.99 12.08 18.80
N LEU A 175 -0.56 11.48 17.69
CA LEU A 175 -1.31 11.42 16.45
C LEU A 175 -1.12 10.05 15.80
N VAL A 176 -2.20 9.44 15.32
CA VAL A 176 -2.16 8.23 14.51
C VAL A 176 -2.61 8.55 13.09
N LEU A 177 -1.75 8.26 12.12
CA LEU A 177 -2.08 8.31 10.70
C LEU A 177 -2.57 6.93 10.28
N GLY A 178 -3.66 6.85 9.54
CA GLY A 178 -4.20 5.61 8.98
C GLY A 178 -4.45 5.76 7.50
N GLN A 179 -4.17 4.74 6.70
CA GLN A 179 -4.40 4.83 5.25
C GLN A 179 -5.84 4.48 4.82
N SER A 180 -6.69 4.09 5.76
CA SER A 180 -8.11 3.82 5.52
C SER A 180 -8.96 4.36 6.67
N LYS A 181 -10.27 4.61 6.40
CA LYS A 181 -11.24 4.96 7.45
C LYS A 181 -11.38 3.82 8.46
N GLU A 182 -11.37 2.57 7.99
CA GLU A 182 -11.44 1.37 8.82
C GLU A 182 -10.27 1.27 9.81
N ILE A 183 -9.04 1.63 9.39
CA ILE A 183 -7.88 1.72 10.30
C ILE A 183 -8.13 2.75 11.40
N LEU A 184 -8.60 3.95 11.03
CA LEU A 184 -8.85 5.01 12.01
C LEU A 184 -9.99 4.63 12.97
N GLU A 185 -11.00 3.94 12.47
CA GLU A 185 -12.11 3.41 13.26
C GLU A 185 -11.63 2.37 14.27
N ARG A 186 -10.81 1.40 13.84
CA ARG A 186 -10.15 0.43 14.73
C ARG A 186 -9.32 1.14 15.80
N VAL A 187 -8.54 2.16 15.45
CA VAL A 187 -7.75 2.94 16.40
C VAL A 187 -8.66 3.60 17.45
N LYS A 188 -9.74 4.25 17.05
CA LYS A 188 -10.69 4.91 17.94
C LYS A 188 -11.46 3.93 18.81
N ASN A 189 -11.80 2.74 18.30
CA ASN A 189 -12.44 1.67 19.07
C ASN A 189 -11.52 1.13 20.18
N VAL A 190 -10.19 1.13 19.95
CA VAL A 190 -9.19 0.71 20.94
C VAL A 190 -8.83 1.84 21.90
N VAL A 191 -8.79 3.10 21.41
CA VAL A 191 -8.42 4.30 22.17
C VAL A 191 -9.33 5.47 21.75
N THR A 192 -10.43 5.64 22.47
CA THR A 192 -11.55 6.54 22.11
C THR A 192 -11.14 7.99 21.86
N GLN A 193 -10.18 8.53 22.60
CA GLN A 193 -9.75 9.95 22.47
C GLN A 193 -8.49 10.11 21.61
N GLN A 194 -8.08 9.09 20.84
CA GLN A 194 -6.90 9.18 20.00
C GLN A 194 -7.09 10.18 18.86
N GLU A 195 -6.18 11.14 18.74
CA GLU A 195 -6.14 12.03 17.58
C GLU A 195 -5.71 11.25 16.36
N THR A 196 -6.47 11.36 15.27
CA THR A 196 -6.26 10.59 14.05
C THR A 196 -6.21 11.51 12.82
N PHE A 197 -5.52 11.04 11.76
CA PHE A 197 -5.48 11.70 10.46
C PHE A 197 -5.51 10.66 9.35
N LEU A 198 -6.37 10.84 8.37
CA LEU A 198 -6.48 9.95 7.22
C LEU A 198 -5.34 10.27 6.23
N TYR A 199 -4.37 9.37 6.12
CA TYR A 199 -3.22 9.50 5.23
C TYR A 199 -3.20 8.34 4.23
N ARG A 200 -3.91 8.49 3.13
CA ARG A 200 -4.08 7.47 2.09
C ARG A 200 -2.83 7.29 1.24
N ASN A 201 -2.69 6.12 0.64
CA ASN A 201 -1.56 5.82 -0.25
C ASN A 201 -1.83 6.31 -1.68
N PHE A 202 -2.04 7.61 -1.84
CA PHE A 202 -2.24 8.21 -3.16
C PHE A 202 -0.98 8.06 -4.05
N PRO A 203 -1.13 7.71 -5.33
CA PRO A 203 -0.02 7.76 -6.27
C PRO A 203 0.34 9.21 -6.59
N GLN A 204 1.50 9.42 -7.20
CA GLN A 204 1.76 10.67 -7.91
C GLN A 204 0.89 10.70 -9.17
N PRO A 205 0.24 11.81 -9.48
CA PRO A 205 -0.49 11.93 -10.74
C PRO A 205 0.45 11.75 -11.92
N PRO A 206 -0.03 11.28 -13.08
CA PRO A 206 0.77 11.20 -14.29
C PRO A 206 1.29 12.59 -14.67
N LYS A 207 2.55 12.64 -15.17
CA LYS A 207 3.21 13.90 -15.50
C LYS A 207 2.51 14.64 -16.65
N GLU A 208 1.91 13.89 -17.55
CA GLU A 208 1.13 14.44 -18.66
C GLU A 208 -0.33 13.99 -18.50
N PRO A 209 -1.29 14.92 -18.69
CA PRO A 209 -2.70 14.57 -18.67
C PRO A 209 -2.99 13.61 -19.83
N GLN A 210 -3.35 12.39 -19.48
CA GLN A 210 -3.76 11.42 -20.48
C GLN A 210 -5.14 11.82 -21.03
N GLN A 211 -5.31 11.74 -22.37
CA GLN A 211 -6.61 11.89 -22.97
C GLN A 211 -7.40 10.58 -22.79
N ALA A 212 -8.65 10.71 -22.37
CA ALA A 212 -9.53 9.56 -22.27
C ALA A 212 -9.82 9.00 -23.67
N LYS A 213 -9.13 7.94 -24.05
CA LYS A 213 -9.46 7.16 -25.22
C LYS A 213 -10.52 6.13 -24.85
N VAL A 214 -11.48 5.90 -25.69
CA VAL A 214 -12.46 4.82 -25.56
C VAL A 214 -12.48 4.08 -26.87
N SER A 215 -12.62 2.78 -26.82
CA SER A 215 -12.90 1.96 -28.00
C SER A 215 -14.14 2.48 -28.68
N THR A 216 -14.11 2.60 -30.00
CA THR A 216 -15.26 3.03 -30.80
C THR A 216 -16.17 1.85 -31.14
N GLU A 217 -15.66 0.64 -30.99
CA GLU A 217 -16.32 -0.62 -31.33
C GLU A 217 -15.99 -1.69 -30.29
N LYS A 218 -16.86 -2.68 -30.15
CA LYS A 218 -16.60 -3.89 -29.34
C LYS A 218 -15.49 -4.72 -30.01
N PRO A 219 -14.71 -5.50 -29.24
CA PRO A 219 -14.88 -5.84 -27.82
C PRO A 219 -14.42 -4.73 -26.87
N VAL A 220 -15.09 -4.62 -25.71
CA VAL A 220 -14.64 -3.78 -24.57
C VAL A 220 -13.36 -4.38 -24.00
N LYS A 221 -12.30 -3.58 -23.87
CA LYS A 221 -11.00 -4.02 -23.35
C LYS A 221 -10.88 -3.83 -21.85
N ILE A 222 -10.85 -4.95 -21.13
CA ILE A 222 -10.73 -4.97 -19.68
C ILE A 222 -9.29 -5.35 -19.31
N ILE A 223 -8.65 -4.58 -18.42
CA ILE A 223 -7.30 -4.90 -17.93
C ILE A 223 -7.32 -5.33 -16.46
N TYR A 224 -6.57 -6.39 -16.18
CA TYR A 224 -6.04 -6.67 -14.85
C TYR A 224 -4.52 -6.41 -14.86
N ALA A 225 -4.02 -5.61 -13.92
CA ALA A 225 -2.59 -5.39 -13.77
C ALA A 225 -2.19 -5.51 -12.29
N GLY A 226 -1.47 -6.58 -11.94
CA GLY A 226 -1.11 -6.80 -10.55
C GLY A 226 -0.45 -8.15 -10.26
N LEU A 227 -0.36 -8.45 -8.95
CA LEU A 227 0.18 -9.71 -8.48
C LEU A 227 -0.79 -10.87 -8.82
N LEU A 228 -0.29 -11.94 -9.43
CA LEU A 228 -1.03 -13.17 -9.64
C LEU A 228 -0.94 -14.05 -8.38
N GLY A 229 -1.61 -13.61 -7.33
CA GLY A 229 -1.62 -14.27 -6.03
C GLY A 229 -2.98 -14.86 -5.67
N ILE A 230 -2.99 -15.79 -4.72
CA ILE A 230 -4.21 -16.47 -4.25
C ILE A 230 -5.26 -15.46 -3.74
N ALA A 231 -4.82 -14.37 -3.11
CA ALA A 231 -5.72 -13.35 -2.58
C ALA A 231 -6.46 -12.57 -3.69
N GLN A 232 -5.89 -12.47 -4.87
CA GLN A 232 -6.49 -11.83 -6.04
C GLN A 232 -7.46 -12.77 -6.78
N GLY A 233 -7.23 -14.09 -6.71
CA GLY A 233 -8.10 -15.11 -7.29
C GLY A 233 -8.23 -15.02 -8.81
N ILE A 234 -7.14 -14.68 -9.51
CA ILE A 234 -7.15 -14.43 -10.95
C ILE A 234 -7.46 -15.69 -11.74
N LEU A 235 -6.92 -16.84 -11.32
CA LEU A 235 -7.25 -18.11 -11.97
C LEU A 235 -8.75 -18.37 -11.92
N LYS A 236 -9.36 -18.28 -10.73
CA LYS A 236 -10.81 -18.48 -10.56
C LYS A 236 -11.62 -17.46 -11.35
N LEU A 237 -11.17 -16.21 -11.41
CA LEU A 237 -11.80 -15.18 -12.24
C LEU A 237 -11.81 -15.62 -13.71
N CYS A 238 -10.70 -16.11 -14.26
CA CYS A 238 -10.60 -16.58 -15.64
C CYS A 238 -11.49 -17.80 -15.93
N GLU A 239 -11.61 -18.69 -14.96
CA GLU A 239 -12.47 -19.88 -15.06
C GLU A 239 -13.95 -19.51 -15.17
N GLU A 240 -14.42 -18.54 -14.37
CA GLU A 240 -15.84 -18.22 -14.17
C GLU A 240 -16.35 -17.04 -15.03
N ILE A 241 -15.45 -16.18 -15.53
CA ILE A 241 -15.83 -14.99 -16.29
C ILE A 241 -16.37 -15.34 -17.68
N GLU A 242 -17.47 -14.71 -18.07
CA GLU A 242 -18.01 -14.70 -19.43
C GLU A 242 -17.74 -13.34 -20.07
N LEU A 243 -17.20 -13.34 -21.29
CA LEU A 243 -16.70 -12.14 -21.96
C LEU A 243 -17.49 -11.82 -23.23
N ASP A 244 -18.84 -11.85 -23.14
CA ASP A 244 -19.71 -11.46 -24.23
C ASP A 244 -19.46 -10.01 -24.66
N GLY A 245 -18.84 -9.81 -25.83
CA GLY A 245 -18.50 -8.50 -26.35
C GLY A 245 -17.38 -7.77 -25.59
N ALA A 246 -16.57 -8.50 -24.81
CA ALA A 246 -15.41 -7.98 -24.09
C ALA A 246 -14.19 -8.91 -24.23
N GLU A 247 -13.01 -8.41 -23.93
CA GLU A 247 -11.77 -9.17 -23.80
C GLU A 247 -11.02 -8.79 -22.52
N LEU A 248 -10.36 -9.76 -21.89
CA LEU A 248 -9.61 -9.57 -20.65
C LEU A 248 -8.10 -9.68 -20.91
N HIS A 249 -7.38 -8.63 -20.59
CA HIS A 249 -5.92 -8.58 -20.67
C HIS A 249 -5.32 -8.63 -19.27
N ILE A 250 -4.38 -9.54 -19.05
CA ILE A 250 -3.76 -9.79 -17.76
C ILE A 250 -2.27 -9.46 -17.81
N TYR A 251 -1.84 -8.53 -16.95
CA TYR A 251 -0.45 -8.16 -16.75
C TYR A 251 -0.02 -8.46 -15.32
N GLY A 252 1.10 -9.13 -15.15
CA GLY A 252 1.67 -9.39 -13.84
C GLY A 252 2.37 -10.73 -13.70
N ALA A 253 2.90 -10.96 -12.50
CA ALA A 253 3.53 -12.22 -12.12
C ALA A 253 3.09 -12.62 -10.70
N GLY A 254 3.29 -13.87 -10.34
CA GLY A 254 2.96 -14.36 -9.01
C GLY A 254 2.81 -15.88 -8.93
N ALA A 255 2.36 -16.35 -7.77
CA ALA A 255 2.29 -17.78 -7.47
C ALA A 255 1.30 -18.57 -8.35
N GLU A 256 0.30 -17.90 -8.92
CA GLU A 256 -0.69 -18.53 -9.80
C GLU A 256 -0.34 -18.50 -11.29
N LYS A 257 0.82 -17.92 -11.67
CA LYS A 257 1.23 -17.75 -13.07
C LYS A 257 1.15 -19.06 -13.87
N GLU A 258 1.82 -20.11 -13.41
CA GLU A 258 1.88 -21.39 -14.11
C GLU A 258 0.50 -22.04 -14.30
N LYS A 259 -0.35 -21.95 -13.27
CA LYS A 259 -1.72 -22.45 -13.34
C LYS A 259 -2.58 -21.65 -14.33
N LEU A 260 -2.39 -20.33 -14.37
CA LEU A 260 -3.06 -19.46 -15.33
C LEU A 260 -2.65 -19.77 -16.77
N GLU A 261 -1.34 -19.92 -17.03
CA GLU A 261 -0.82 -20.26 -18.36
C GLU A 261 -1.37 -21.62 -18.83
N ASN A 262 -1.42 -22.63 -17.95
CA ASN A 262 -1.98 -23.95 -18.25
C ASN A 262 -3.49 -23.89 -18.55
N PHE A 263 -4.26 -23.09 -17.81
CA PHE A 263 -5.67 -22.88 -18.07
C PHE A 263 -5.87 -22.22 -19.44
N LEU A 264 -5.13 -21.17 -19.75
CA LEU A 264 -5.27 -20.41 -20.99
C LEU A 264 -4.88 -21.25 -22.23
N ALA A 265 -3.95 -22.18 -22.09
CA ALA A 265 -3.56 -23.09 -23.18
C ALA A 265 -4.70 -23.99 -23.68
N SER A 266 -5.74 -24.23 -22.85
CA SER A 266 -6.91 -25.05 -23.19
C SER A 266 -8.22 -24.25 -23.26
N SER A 267 -8.18 -22.93 -23.04
CA SER A 267 -9.35 -22.08 -23.01
C SER A 267 -9.53 -21.34 -24.33
N GLU A 268 -10.78 -21.29 -24.83
CA GLU A 268 -11.16 -20.50 -26.01
C GLU A 268 -11.67 -19.09 -25.63
N LYS A 269 -11.68 -18.75 -24.32
CA LYS A 269 -12.13 -17.44 -23.85
C LYS A 269 -11.20 -16.33 -24.35
N PRO A 270 -11.71 -15.14 -24.68
CA PRO A 270 -10.91 -14.00 -25.11
C PRO A 270 -10.13 -13.39 -23.93
N ILE A 271 -9.20 -14.16 -23.38
CA ILE A 271 -8.32 -13.79 -22.27
C ILE A 271 -6.86 -13.84 -22.74
N ILE A 272 -6.15 -12.74 -22.59
CA ILE A 272 -4.79 -12.59 -23.10
C ILE A 272 -3.85 -12.31 -21.92
N TYR A 273 -2.89 -13.21 -21.69
CA TYR A 273 -1.84 -13.01 -20.68
C TYR A 273 -0.57 -12.45 -21.32
N HIS A 274 -0.12 -11.29 -20.84
CA HIS A 274 1.03 -10.54 -21.37
C HIS A 274 2.31 -10.70 -20.53
N GLY A 275 2.22 -11.36 -19.36
CA GLY A 275 3.36 -11.44 -18.45
C GLY A 275 3.57 -10.16 -17.64
N GLU A 276 4.78 -10.00 -17.13
CA GLU A 276 5.16 -8.84 -16.32
C GLU A 276 5.64 -7.69 -17.19
N VAL A 277 5.19 -6.49 -16.89
CA VAL A 277 5.57 -5.25 -17.56
C VAL A 277 6.11 -4.24 -16.55
N LYS A 278 7.05 -3.41 -16.96
CA LYS A 278 7.56 -2.32 -16.12
C LYS A 278 6.47 -1.29 -15.84
N ARG A 279 6.55 -0.67 -14.67
CA ARG A 279 5.52 0.29 -14.23
C ARG A 279 5.31 1.43 -15.22
N ASP A 280 6.38 2.00 -15.75
CA ASP A 280 6.29 3.15 -16.67
C ASP A 280 5.64 2.75 -18.01
N GLU A 281 5.91 1.53 -18.48
CA GLU A 281 5.29 0.95 -19.66
C GLU A 281 3.80 0.65 -19.41
N LEU A 282 3.48 0.07 -18.22
CA LEU A 282 2.10 -0.18 -17.83
C LEU A 282 1.26 1.08 -17.85
N LEU A 283 1.76 2.20 -17.30
CA LEU A 283 1.03 3.46 -17.28
C LEU A 283 0.68 3.99 -18.68
N ILE A 284 1.53 3.72 -19.67
CA ILE A 284 1.25 4.07 -21.07
C ILE A 284 0.17 3.13 -21.63
N LEU A 285 0.30 1.83 -21.39
CA LEU A 285 -0.63 0.82 -21.86
C LEU A 285 -2.06 1.00 -21.32
N LEU A 286 -2.22 1.54 -20.09
CA LEU A 286 -3.55 1.77 -19.52
C LEU A 286 -4.48 2.61 -20.40
N ASN A 287 -3.93 3.45 -21.29
CA ASN A 287 -4.71 4.25 -22.22
C ASN A 287 -5.42 3.45 -23.32
N ASP A 288 -4.97 2.23 -23.57
CA ASP A 288 -5.51 1.37 -24.63
C ASP A 288 -6.66 0.48 -24.11
N PHE A 289 -7.04 0.64 -22.84
CA PHE A 289 -8.08 -0.12 -22.19
C PHE A 289 -9.31 0.73 -21.84
N ASP A 290 -10.46 0.08 -21.79
CA ASP A 290 -11.73 0.73 -21.48
C ASP A 290 -12.06 0.68 -19.99
N LEU A 291 -11.76 -0.44 -19.33
CA LEU A 291 -12.03 -0.70 -17.92
C LEU A 291 -10.86 -1.43 -17.25
N ALA A 292 -10.71 -1.25 -15.96
CA ALA A 292 -9.86 -2.10 -15.13
C ALA A 292 -10.72 -3.01 -14.24
N ILE A 293 -10.28 -4.24 -14.00
CA ILE A 293 -10.87 -5.08 -12.97
C ILE A 293 -9.94 -5.18 -11.76
N VAL A 294 -10.50 -4.99 -10.56
CA VAL A 294 -9.78 -5.07 -9.29
C VAL A 294 -10.45 -6.14 -8.43
N PRO A 295 -10.05 -7.42 -8.58
CA PRO A 295 -10.63 -8.52 -7.85
C PRO A 295 -9.88 -8.79 -6.54
N LEU A 296 -10.62 -9.19 -5.50
CA LEU A 296 -10.09 -9.78 -4.28
C LEU A 296 -11.04 -10.89 -3.82
N VAL A 297 -10.51 -12.06 -3.53
CA VAL A 297 -11.29 -13.20 -3.02
C VAL A 297 -11.90 -12.89 -1.65
N ARG A 298 -11.17 -12.13 -0.83
CA ARG A 298 -11.60 -11.67 0.49
C ARG A 298 -11.10 -10.25 0.73
N SER A 299 -11.97 -9.42 1.27
CA SER A 299 -11.57 -8.13 1.83
C SER A 299 -10.81 -8.35 3.13
N ILE A 300 -9.71 -7.62 3.29
CA ILE A 300 -8.96 -7.54 4.55
C ILE A 300 -9.35 -6.23 5.21
N TYR A 301 -9.90 -6.30 6.43
CA TYR A 301 -10.34 -5.10 7.14
C TYR A 301 -9.18 -4.13 7.36
N GLY A 302 -9.40 -2.88 6.99
CA GLY A 302 -8.38 -1.82 7.02
C GLY A 302 -7.52 -1.71 5.76
N SER A 303 -7.64 -2.64 4.82
CA SER A 303 -6.87 -2.61 3.57
C SER A 303 -7.69 -1.98 2.45
N THR A 304 -7.13 -0.95 1.82
CA THR A 304 -7.72 -0.36 0.60
C THR A 304 -6.74 -0.56 -0.56
N PRO A 305 -7.16 -1.23 -1.65
CA PRO A 305 -6.29 -1.42 -2.80
C PRO A 305 -5.87 -0.09 -3.41
N SER A 306 -4.57 0.20 -3.45
CA SER A 306 -4.03 1.41 -4.07
C SER A 306 -4.29 1.51 -5.57
N LYS A 307 -4.66 0.39 -6.19
CA LYS A 307 -5.11 0.32 -7.60
C LYS A 307 -6.30 1.22 -7.90
N ILE A 308 -7.21 1.41 -6.94
CA ILE A 308 -8.35 2.32 -7.10
C ILE A 308 -7.87 3.71 -7.50
N TYR A 309 -6.91 4.25 -6.76
CA TYR A 309 -6.37 5.59 -7.03
C TYR A 309 -5.55 5.65 -8.33
N GLU A 310 -4.78 4.58 -8.60
CA GLU A 310 -3.95 4.48 -9.80
C GLU A 310 -4.81 4.45 -11.07
N MET A 311 -5.87 3.64 -11.07
CA MET A 311 -6.79 3.56 -12.20
C MET A 311 -7.55 4.88 -12.39
N ALA A 312 -8.04 5.48 -11.30
CA ALA A 312 -8.72 6.77 -11.36
C ALA A 312 -7.84 7.89 -11.95
N HIS A 313 -6.56 7.98 -11.56
CA HIS A 313 -5.62 8.94 -12.15
C HIS A 313 -5.28 8.69 -13.62
N ASN A 314 -5.48 7.48 -14.11
CA ASN A 314 -5.31 7.12 -15.51
C ASN A 314 -6.63 7.11 -16.29
N ASN A 315 -7.69 7.73 -15.75
CA ASN A 315 -9.02 7.83 -16.34
C ASN A 315 -9.61 6.47 -16.72
N LEU A 316 -9.28 5.43 -15.98
CA LEU A 316 -9.72 4.06 -16.24
C LEU A 316 -10.79 3.63 -15.22
N PRO A 317 -12.07 3.53 -15.61
CA PRO A 317 -13.14 3.10 -14.72
C PRO A 317 -12.92 1.67 -14.24
N ILE A 318 -13.46 1.36 -13.07
CA ILE A 318 -13.10 0.16 -12.32
C ILE A 318 -14.30 -0.77 -12.20
N ILE A 319 -14.13 -2.02 -12.57
CA ILE A 319 -14.98 -3.12 -12.09
C ILE A 319 -14.36 -3.58 -10.77
N TYR A 320 -14.92 -3.14 -9.65
CA TYR A 320 -14.46 -3.49 -8.31
C TYR A 320 -15.14 -4.77 -7.85
N PHE A 321 -14.44 -5.89 -7.98
CA PHE A 321 -14.88 -7.21 -7.60
C PHE A 321 -14.24 -7.62 -6.26
N ALA A 322 -14.50 -6.78 -5.25
CA ALA A 322 -13.92 -6.87 -3.92
C ALA A 322 -14.83 -6.18 -2.91
N GLY A 323 -14.65 -6.44 -1.63
CA GLY A 323 -15.43 -5.80 -0.55
C GLY A 323 -14.62 -4.73 0.20
N GLY A 324 -15.10 -4.37 1.40
CA GLY A 324 -14.44 -3.45 2.32
C GLY A 324 -14.54 -1.99 1.91
N GLU A 325 -13.68 -1.14 2.47
CA GLU A 325 -13.72 0.31 2.26
C GLU A 325 -13.63 0.72 0.78
N GLY A 326 -12.98 -0.09 -0.06
CA GLY A 326 -12.87 0.18 -1.49
C GLY A 326 -14.22 0.25 -2.19
N GLU A 327 -15.20 -0.54 -1.77
CA GLU A 327 -16.57 -0.52 -2.31
C GLU A 327 -17.22 0.87 -2.11
N GLY A 328 -17.16 1.40 -0.88
CA GLY A 328 -17.65 2.74 -0.59
C GLY A 328 -16.95 3.81 -1.42
N MET A 329 -15.64 3.69 -1.62
CA MET A 329 -14.87 4.63 -2.42
C MET A 329 -15.29 4.64 -3.89
N ILE A 330 -15.53 3.46 -4.49
CA ILE A 330 -16.00 3.37 -5.87
C ILE A 330 -17.38 4.04 -6.01
N LYS A 331 -18.32 3.73 -5.12
CA LYS A 331 -19.69 4.28 -5.14
C LYS A 331 -19.73 5.79 -4.87
N GLU A 332 -19.08 6.24 -3.78
CA GLU A 332 -19.07 7.65 -3.35
C GLU A 332 -18.44 8.60 -4.38
N ASN A 333 -17.47 8.09 -5.17
CA ASN A 333 -16.75 8.89 -6.16
C ASN A 333 -17.12 8.56 -7.61
N ASN A 334 -18.10 7.69 -7.83
CA ASN A 334 -18.55 7.24 -9.16
C ASN A 334 -17.37 6.79 -10.05
N LEU A 335 -16.54 5.85 -9.53
CA LEU A 335 -15.33 5.40 -10.22
C LEU A 335 -15.56 4.19 -11.13
N GLY A 336 -16.79 3.71 -11.22
CA GLY A 336 -17.15 2.52 -11.98
C GLY A 336 -18.17 1.63 -11.26
N TYR A 337 -18.01 0.33 -11.36
CA TYR A 337 -18.98 -0.66 -10.95
C TYR A 337 -18.49 -1.45 -9.73
N VAL A 338 -19.42 -1.84 -8.85
CA VAL A 338 -19.13 -2.66 -7.66
C VAL A 338 -19.90 -3.97 -7.78
N ILE A 339 -19.18 -5.07 -7.67
CA ILE A 339 -19.73 -6.43 -7.65
C ILE A 339 -19.27 -7.14 -6.37
N THR A 340 -20.17 -7.81 -5.71
CA THR A 340 -19.87 -8.58 -4.50
C THR A 340 -18.85 -9.69 -4.82
N PRO A 341 -17.79 -9.86 -4.01
CA PRO A 341 -16.80 -10.92 -4.21
C PRO A 341 -17.46 -12.30 -4.33
N GLY A 342 -17.12 -13.02 -5.41
CA GLY A 342 -17.67 -14.36 -5.69
C GLY A 342 -19.00 -14.39 -6.42
N ASP A 343 -19.67 -13.25 -6.63
CA ASP A 343 -20.88 -13.18 -7.45
C ASP A 343 -20.54 -13.04 -8.94
N PHE A 344 -20.12 -14.17 -9.53
CA PHE A 344 -19.77 -14.23 -10.96
C PHE A 344 -20.99 -14.04 -11.85
N SER A 345 -22.20 -14.39 -11.40
CA SER A 345 -23.42 -14.15 -12.15
C SER A 345 -23.68 -12.65 -12.36
N ALA A 346 -23.53 -11.86 -11.29
CA ALA A 346 -23.65 -10.40 -11.39
C ALA A 346 -22.51 -9.79 -12.23
N LEU A 347 -21.28 -10.31 -12.12
CA LEU A 347 -20.14 -9.87 -12.93
C LEU A 347 -20.39 -10.12 -14.42
N ASN A 348 -20.81 -11.33 -14.80
CA ASN A 348 -21.07 -11.71 -16.17
C ASN A 348 -22.24 -10.90 -16.76
N LYS A 349 -23.30 -10.69 -15.97
CA LYS A 349 -24.40 -9.81 -16.36
C LYS A 349 -23.95 -8.37 -16.60
N LEU A 350 -23.07 -7.83 -15.74
CA LEU A 350 -22.49 -6.50 -15.95
C LEU A 350 -21.74 -6.45 -17.28
N ILE A 351 -20.80 -7.39 -17.52
CA ILE A 351 -19.94 -7.42 -18.70
C ILE A 351 -20.77 -7.46 -19.99
N LYS A 352 -21.79 -8.33 -20.04
CA LYS A 352 -22.69 -8.45 -21.17
C LYS A 352 -23.43 -7.16 -21.52
N ASN A 353 -23.76 -6.35 -20.50
CA ASN A 353 -24.55 -5.13 -20.64
C ASN A 353 -23.68 -3.86 -20.64
N LEU A 354 -22.34 -3.95 -20.78
CA LEU A 354 -21.48 -2.79 -20.87
C LEU A 354 -21.77 -1.98 -22.14
N GLU A 355 -21.98 -0.68 -21.95
CA GLU A 355 -22.20 0.29 -23.01
C GLU A 355 -21.02 1.24 -23.13
N LEU A 356 -20.44 1.37 -24.33
CA LEU A 356 -19.27 2.23 -24.59
C LEU A 356 -19.55 3.70 -24.24
N ALA A 357 -20.77 4.16 -24.45
CA ALA A 357 -21.18 5.53 -24.11
C ALA A 357 -21.12 5.79 -22.60
N GLU A 358 -21.54 4.82 -21.77
CA GLU A 358 -21.48 4.93 -20.32
C GLU A 358 -20.01 4.91 -19.83
N ILE A 359 -19.21 4.01 -20.38
CA ILE A 359 -17.75 3.95 -20.09
C ILE A 359 -17.09 5.28 -20.42
N PHE A 360 -17.44 5.90 -21.54
CA PHE A 360 -16.90 7.21 -21.93
C PHE A 360 -17.25 8.30 -20.90
N GLN A 361 -18.50 8.34 -20.45
CA GLN A 361 -18.92 9.29 -19.41
C GLN A 361 -18.17 9.09 -18.10
N LEU A 362 -17.98 7.83 -17.69
CA LEU A 362 -17.18 7.49 -16.50
C LEU A 362 -15.73 7.95 -16.65
N LYS A 363 -15.08 7.73 -17.79
CA LYS A 363 -13.71 8.17 -18.04
C LYS A 363 -13.56 9.70 -17.96
N GLN A 364 -14.54 10.45 -18.46
CA GLN A 364 -14.57 11.92 -18.36
C GLN A 364 -14.65 12.37 -16.89
N HIS A 365 -15.55 11.76 -16.13
CA HIS A 365 -15.77 12.07 -14.71
C HIS A 365 -14.53 11.76 -13.85
N LEU A 366 -13.83 10.66 -14.13
CA LEU A 366 -12.65 10.22 -13.36
C LEU A 366 -11.53 11.25 -13.34
N LYS A 367 -11.30 11.96 -14.43
CA LYS A 367 -10.24 12.96 -14.55
C LYS A 367 -10.38 14.08 -13.51
N GLU A 368 -11.58 14.58 -13.36
CA GLU A 368 -11.89 15.63 -12.38
C GLU A 368 -11.86 15.10 -10.95
N THR A 369 -12.49 13.94 -10.74
CA THR A 369 -12.58 13.29 -9.42
C THR A 369 -11.20 12.91 -8.89
N ALA A 370 -10.35 12.30 -9.69
CA ALA A 370 -9.00 11.90 -9.25
C ALA A 370 -8.15 13.12 -8.86
N THR A 371 -8.20 14.18 -9.65
CA THR A 371 -7.45 15.42 -9.39
C THR A 371 -7.91 16.10 -8.11
N LYS A 372 -9.22 16.08 -7.83
CA LYS A 372 -9.82 16.75 -6.66
C LYS A 372 -9.70 15.90 -5.39
N ASN A 373 -10.04 14.60 -5.46
CA ASN A 373 -10.26 13.78 -4.27
C ASN A 373 -9.08 12.89 -3.91
N PHE A 374 -8.15 12.63 -4.86
CA PHE A 374 -7.00 11.74 -4.64
C PHE A 374 -5.66 12.46 -4.81
N ASN A 375 -5.63 13.74 -4.47
CA ASN A 375 -4.46 14.58 -4.64
C ASN A 375 -3.47 14.39 -3.47
N ILE A 376 -2.31 13.81 -3.78
CA ILE A 376 -1.24 13.58 -2.80
C ILE A 376 -0.67 14.89 -2.25
N GLU A 377 -0.60 15.96 -3.07
CA GLU A 377 -0.05 17.24 -2.68
C GLU A 377 -0.95 17.92 -1.64
N THR A 378 -2.27 17.97 -1.88
CA THR A 378 -3.25 18.47 -0.91
C THR A 378 -3.17 17.72 0.42
N GLN A 379 -3.08 16.38 0.36
CA GLN A 379 -2.95 15.54 1.55
C GLN A 379 -1.65 15.82 2.32
N LEU A 380 -0.55 16.06 1.62
CA LEU A 380 0.74 16.41 2.23
C LEU A 380 0.72 17.83 2.83
N ASP A 381 0.02 18.78 2.20
CA ASP A 381 -0.19 20.13 2.76
C ASP A 381 -0.92 20.06 4.10
N GLU A 382 -2.04 19.34 4.14
CA GLU A 382 -2.82 19.13 5.36
C GLU A 382 -1.99 18.42 6.45
N LEU A 383 -1.27 17.35 6.08
CA LEU A 383 -0.37 16.65 7.00
C LEU A 383 0.72 17.58 7.54
N SER A 384 1.33 18.39 6.68
CA SER A 384 2.38 19.35 7.06
C SER A 384 1.88 20.38 8.07
N LEU A 385 0.68 20.93 7.85
CA LEU A 385 0.03 21.84 8.78
C LEU A 385 -0.27 21.18 10.13
N LYS A 386 -0.72 19.92 10.10
CA LYS A 386 -0.97 19.13 11.31
C LYS A 386 0.31 18.91 12.10
N LEU A 387 1.39 18.47 11.43
CA LEU A 387 2.70 18.24 12.04
C LEU A 387 3.37 19.54 12.52
N ALA A 388 3.04 20.67 11.90
CA ALA A 388 3.55 21.96 12.32
C ALA A 388 2.94 22.45 13.65
N LYS A 389 1.78 21.96 14.05
CA LYS A 389 1.12 22.28 15.34
C LYS A 389 1.60 21.39 16.50
N ILE A 390 2.18 20.25 16.21
CA ILE A 390 2.80 19.30 17.14
C ILE A 390 4.26 19.71 17.41
#